data_9918c93259e63a7bc08baa9b45eb8643
#
_entry.id   9918c93259e63a7bc08baa9b45eb8643
#
_cell.length_a   1.000
_cell.length_b   1.000
_cell.length_c   1.000
_cell.angle_alpha   90.00
_cell.angle_beta   90.00
_cell.angle_gamma   90.00
#
_symmetry.space_group_name_H-M   'P 1'
#
loop_
_entity.id
_entity.type
_entity.pdbx_description
1 polymer ?
#
loop_
_entity_poly.entity_id
_entity_poly.type
_entity_poly.pdbx_seq_one_letter_code
_entity_poly.pdbx_strand_id
1 'polypeptide(L)'
;MKHSHCGGCGAPYTGLASPDHWPRTCAACGDTAYRNPLPVAVALLPVTDGNTTGLVVITRTIEPALGGLALPGGFIDHTEDWKHAVVRELREETGIEARPDDVRLADALSSPDGHLLLFGLLPERPAAALPPSAPTDETTGHTLLRAPAPLAFPLHTEAADAWFAGRYH
;
A
#
# COMPACT_ATOMS: atom_id res chain seq x y z
N MET A 1 -20.50 -14.06 -12.66
CA MET A 1 -20.04 -13.92 -11.26
C MET A 1 -18.60 -14.43 -11.15
N LYS A 2 -17.66 -13.60 -10.67
CA LYS A 2 -16.30 -14.10 -10.37
C LYS A 2 -16.40 -15.15 -9.24
N HIS A 3 -15.59 -16.20 -9.32
CA HIS A 3 -15.51 -17.27 -8.30
C HIS A 3 -16.76 -18.12 -8.09
N SER A 4 -17.55 -18.36 -9.12
CA SER A 4 -18.74 -19.22 -9.03
C SER A 4 -18.43 -20.72 -9.11
N HIS A 5 -17.22 -21.10 -9.49
CA HIS A 5 -16.78 -22.49 -9.70
C HIS A 5 -15.52 -22.80 -8.89
N CYS A 6 -15.36 -24.04 -8.50
CA CYS A 6 -14.19 -24.56 -7.81
C CYS A 6 -12.96 -24.48 -8.72
N GLY A 7 -11.87 -23.90 -8.22
CA GLY A 7 -10.61 -23.84 -8.97
C GLY A 7 -9.92 -25.18 -9.17
N GLY A 8 -10.21 -26.18 -8.31
CA GLY A 8 -9.61 -27.51 -8.39
C GLY A 8 -10.27 -28.42 -9.39
N CYS A 9 -11.61 -28.48 -9.45
CA CYS A 9 -12.33 -29.43 -10.29
C CYS A 9 -13.32 -28.81 -11.29
N GLY A 10 -13.50 -27.49 -11.28
CA GLY A 10 -14.41 -26.78 -12.17
C GLY A 10 -15.89 -26.90 -11.84
N ALA A 11 -16.29 -27.65 -10.80
CA ALA A 11 -17.68 -27.79 -10.41
C ALA A 11 -18.23 -26.45 -9.83
N PRO A 12 -19.52 -26.12 -10.10
CA PRO A 12 -20.13 -24.92 -9.51
C PRO A 12 -20.25 -25.07 -7.99
N TYR A 13 -20.03 -23.98 -7.28
CA TYR A 13 -20.35 -23.93 -5.85
C TYR A 13 -21.87 -23.90 -5.65
N THR A 14 -22.39 -24.85 -4.89
CA THR A 14 -23.82 -24.98 -4.55
C THR A 14 -24.01 -24.91 -3.04
N GLY A 15 -25.23 -24.52 -2.61
CA GLY A 15 -25.56 -24.49 -1.17
C GLY A 15 -24.87 -23.40 -0.36
N LEU A 16 -24.33 -22.36 -1.01
CA LEU A 16 -23.72 -21.23 -0.33
C LEU A 16 -24.81 -20.42 0.41
N ALA A 17 -24.50 -20.02 1.65
CA ALA A 17 -25.38 -19.18 2.45
C ALA A 17 -25.62 -17.79 1.83
N SER A 18 -24.60 -17.26 1.11
CA SER A 18 -24.69 -16.05 0.30
C SER A 18 -23.64 -16.07 -0.82
N PRO A 19 -23.78 -15.25 -1.88
CA PRO A 19 -22.78 -15.10 -2.94
C PRO A 19 -21.40 -14.63 -2.41
N ASP A 20 -21.39 -13.97 -1.27
CA ASP A 20 -20.17 -13.41 -0.66
C ASP A 20 -19.64 -14.26 0.50
N HIS A 21 -20.21 -15.45 0.71
CA HIS A 21 -19.76 -16.36 1.76
C HIS A 21 -18.37 -16.95 1.45
N TRP A 22 -17.46 -16.82 2.38
CA TRP A 22 -16.11 -17.42 2.36
C TRP A 22 -15.73 -17.96 3.75
N PRO A 23 -14.91 -19.02 3.87
CA PRO A 23 -14.37 -19.86 2.78
C PRO A 23 -15.45 -20.67 2.07
N ARG A 24 -15.12 -21.23 0.87
CA ARG A 24 -16.03 -22.07 0.07
C ARG A 24 -15.49 -23.49 -0.05
N THR A 25 -16.22 -24.46 0.47
CA THR A 25 -15.89 -25.88 0.28
C THR A 25 -16.67 -26.45 -0.90
N CYS A 26 -15.97 -27.06 -1.84
CA CYS A 26 -16.56 -27.70 -3.01
C CYS A 26 -17.26 -29.01 -2.64
N ALA A 27 -18.57 -29.12 -2.92
CA ALA A 27 -19.33 -30.35 -2.65
C ALA A 27 -18.89 -31.53 -3.53
N ALA A 28 -18.27 -31.25 -4.69
CA ALA A 28 -17.87 -32.30 -5.63
C ALA A 28 -16.49 -32.91 -5.32
N CYS A 29 -15.51 -32.13 -4.87
CA CYS A 29 -14.16 -32.62 -4.62
C CYS A 29 -13.61 -32.37 -3.20
N GLY A 30 -14.37 -31.66 -2.34
CA GLY A 30 -13.95 -31.34 -0.97
C GLY A 30 -12.93 -30.23 -0.83
N ASP A 31 -12.41 -29.65 -1.92
CA ASP A 31 -11.46 -28.57 -1.91
C ASP A 31 -12.06 -27.30 -1.27
N THR A 32 -11.26 -26.58 -0.46
CA THR A 32 -11.71 -25.37 0.22
C THR A 32 -10.93 -24.16 -0.28
N ALA A 33 -11.64 -23.26 -0.93
CA ALA A 33 -11.11 -22.00 -1.41
C ALA A 33 -11.30 -20.88 -0.37
N TYR A 34 -10.29 -20.04 -0.20
CA TYR A 34 -10.29 -18.86 0.65
C TYR A 34 -10.25 -17.58 -0.21
N ARG A 35 -10.77 -16.51 0.32
CA ARG A 35 -10.59 -15.17 -0.25
C ARG A 35 -9.87 -14.31 0.79
N ASN A 36 -8.56 -14.25 0.65
CA ASN A 36 -7.71 -13.49 1.55
C ASN A 36 -7.63 -12.02 1.12
N PRO A 37 -7.35 -11.08 2.05
CA PRO A 37 -7.01 -9.72 1.70
C PRO A 37 -5.78 -9.67 0.79
N LEU A 38 -5.75 -8.72 -0.11
CA LEU A 38 -4.55 -8.42 -0.91
C LEU A 38 -3.62 -7.55 -0.08
N PRO A 39 -2.35 -7.97 0.15
CA PRO A 39 -1.40 -7.20 0.91
C PRO A 39 -0.82 -6.06 0.07
N VAL A 40 -0.71 -4.87 0.67
CA VAL A 40 -0.15 -3.65 0.07
C VAL A 40 0.91 -3.09 1.01
N ALA A 41 2.09 -2.77 0.49
CA ALA A 41 3.16 -2.10 1.20
C ALA A 41 3.12 -0.60 0.90
N VAL A 42 3.20 0.24 1.94
CA VAL A 42 3.15 1.70 1.81
C VAL A 42 4.30 2.32 2.59
N ALA A 43 5.06 3.22 1.95
CA ALA A 43 6.19 3.90 2.56
C ALA A 43 5.77 5.19 3.27
N LEU A 44 6.17 5.32 4.54
CA LEU A 44 6.19 6.58 5.28
C LEU A 44 7.64 7.04 5.37
N LEU A 45 8.05 7.97 4.52
CA LEU A 45 9.39 8.56 4.55
C LEU A 45 9.33 10.01 5.02
N PRO A 46 9.71 10.29 6.29
CA PRO A 46 9.86 11.65 6.78
C PRO A 46 11.06 12.34 6.14
N VAL A 47 10.88 13.62 5.79
CA VAL A 47 11.93 14.44 5.17
C VAL A 47 11.93 15.82 5.79
N THR A 48 13.10 16.23 6.31
CA THR A 48 13.34 17.58 6.84
C THR A 48 13.84 18.50 5.73
N ASP A 49 13.12 19.62 5.56
CA ASP A 49 13.45 20.69 4.62
C ASP A 49 13.46 22.02 5.38
N GLY A 50 14.64 22.54 5.66
CA GLY A 50 14.82 23.70 6.55
C GLY A 50 14.32 23.41 7.96
N ASN A 51 13.32 24.16 8.41
CA ASN A 51 12.71 24.03 9.74
C ASN A 51 11.40 23.23 9.74
N THR A 52 11.07 22.55 8.63
CA THR A 52 9.84 21.78 8.49
C THR A 52 10.15 20.33 8.16
N THR A 53 9.36 19.42 8.72
CA THR A 53 9.41 18.01 8.36
C THR A 53 8.07 17.61 7.72
N GLY A 54 8.13 16.89 6.62
CA GLY A 54 6.97 16.38 5.90
C GLY A 54 7.14 14.93 5.48
N LEU A 55 6.12 14.35 4.89
CA LEU A 55 6.17 13.02 4.29
C LEU A 55 6.37 13.12 2.78
N VAL A 56 7.16 12.21 2.21
CA VAL A 56 7.22 12.02 0.76
C VAL A 56 5.86 11.52 0.27
N VAL A 57 5.31 12.20 -0.73
CA VAL A 57 4.11 11.80 -1.46
C VAL A 57 4.35 11.89 -2.97
N ILE A 58 3.57 11.15 -3.73
CA ILE A 58 3.56 11.14 -5.19
C ILE A 58 2.25 11.72 -5.73
N THR A 59 2.26 12.21 -6.97
CA THR A 59 1.04 12.50 -7.71
C THR A 59 0.81 11.38 -8.73
N ARG A 60 -0.29 10.67 -8.62
CA ARG A 60 -0.63 9.52 -9.45
C ARG A 60 -0.92 9.93 -10.90
N THR A 61 -0.44 9.13 -11.86
CA THR A 61 -0.73 9.27 -13.31
C THR A 61 -1.64 8.17 -13.82
N ILE A 62 -2.05 7.22 -12.96
CA ILE A 62 -2.88 6.07 -13.30
C ILE A 62 -4.12 5.98 -12.40
N GLU A 63 -5.16 5.29 -12.89
CA GLU A 63 -6.32 4.92 -12.09
C GLU A 63 -5.98 3.78 -11.08
N PRO A 64 -6.67 3.71 -9.95
CA PRO A 64 -7.67 4.67 -9.46
C PRO A 64 -7.02 5.95 -8.91
N ALA A 65 -7.83 7.03 -8.82
CA ALA A 65 -7.44 8.32 -8.26
C ALA A 65 -6.34 9.07 -9.05
N LEU A 66 -6.45 9.06 -10.37
CA LEU A 66 -5.62 9.86 -11.28
C LEU A 66 -5.53 11.33 -10.81
N GLY A 67 -4.31 11.89 -10.73
CA GLY A 67 -4.04 13.25 -10.26
C GLY A 67 -4.06 13.43 -8.74
N GLY A 68 -4.43 12.41 -7.99
CA GLY A 68 -4.44 12.46 -6.52
C GLY A 68 -3.05 12.30 -5.91
N LEU A 69 -2.84 12.92 -4.73
CA LEU A 69 -1.65 12.69 -3.93
C LEU A 69 -1.77 11.37 -3.16
N ALA A 70 -0.72 10.58 -3.12
CA ALA A 70 -0.65 9.33 -2.36
C ALA A 70 0.71 9.16 -1.67
N LEU A 71 0.76 8.37 -0.61
CA LEU A 71 2.02 7.83 -0.12
C LEU A 71 2.55 6.81 -1.15
N PRO A 72 3.86 6.70 -1.36
CA PRO A 72 4.42 5.67 -2.25
C PRO A 72 4.05 4.27 -1.76
N GLY A 73 3.61 3.40 -2.67
CA GLY A 73 3.23 2.04 -2.29
C GLY A 73 2.41 1.29 -3.33
N GLY A 74 2.46 -0.04 -3.22
CA GLY A 74 1.77 -0.96 -4.11
C GLY A 74 1.65 -2.36 -3.55
N PHE A 75 1.24 -3.31 -4.38
CA PHE A 75 1.04 -4.69 -3.97
C PHE A 75 2.36 -5.38 -3.59
N ILE A 76 2.30 -6.19 -2.53
CA ILE A 76 3.40 -7.08 -2.18
C ILE A 76 3.34 -8.29 -3.12
N ASP A 77 4.45 -8.56 -3.82
CA ASP A 77 4.55 -9.67 -4.75
C ASP A 77 4.55 -11.03 -4.03
N HIS A 78 4.18 -12.09 -4.78
CA HIS A 78 4.21 -13.44 -4.24
C HIS A 78 5.62 -13.82 -3.79
N THR A 79 5.78 -14.24 -2.54
CA THR A 79 7.06 -14.55 -1.87
C THR A 79 7.95 -13.37 -1.51
N GLU A 80 7.53 -12.13 -1.78
CA GLU A 80 8.27 -10.93 -1.39
C GLU A 80 8.10 -10.62 0.10
N ASP A 81 9.19 -10.27 0.79
CA ASP A 81 9.11 -9.72 2.14
C ASP A 81 8.52 -8.30 2.09
N TRP A 82 7.61 -7.98 3.01
CA TRP A 82 6.90 -6.70 3.01
C TRP A 82 7.81 -5.47 3.14
N LYS A 83 8.96 -5.58 3.83
CA LYS A 83 9.94 -4.48 3.93
C LYS A 83 10.65 -4.25 2.60
N HIS A 84 10.93 -5.34 1.86
CA HIS A 84 11.44 -5.26 0.50
C HIS A 84 10.43 -4.60 -0.43
N ALA A 85 9.14 -4.93 -0.30
CA ALA A 85 8.07 -4.26 -1.07
C ALA A 85 8.01 -2.75 -0.78
N VAL A 86 8.08 -2.33 0.50
CA VAL A 86 8.12 -0.90 0.88
C VAL A 86 9.24 -0.16 0.16
N VAL A 87 10.46 -0.70 0.17
CA VAL A 87 11.61 -0.01 -0.44
C VAL A 87 11.62 -0.12 -1.96
N ARG A 88 11.09 -1.21 -2.54
CA ARG A 88 10.91 -1.36 -3.99
C ARG A 88 9.94 -0.30 -4.52
N GLU A 89 8.73 -0.22 -3.94
CA GLU A 89 7.71 0.74 -4.33
C GLU A 89 8.20 2.19 -4.17
N LEU A 90 8.86 2.51 -3.04
CA LEU A 90 9.47 3.83 -2.86
C LEU A 90 10.44 4.16 -3.98
N ARG A 91 11.31 3.23 -4.36
CA ARG A 91 12.29 3.43 -5.44
C ARG A 91 11.61 3.55 -6.81
N GLU A 92 10.64 2.68 -7.13
CA GLU A 92 9.98 2.64 -8.43
C GLU A 92 9.17 3.92 -8.69
N GLU A 93 8.50 4.44 -7.67
CA GLU A 93 7.63 5.61 -7.79
C GLU A 93 8.37 6.95 -7.59
N THR A 94 9.53 6.96 -6.92
CA THR A 94 10.21 8.22 -6.54
C THR A 94 11.69 8.28 -6.90
N GLY A 95 12.33 7.16 -7.23
CA GLY A 95 13.79 7.07 -7.39
C GLY A 95 14.57 7.10 -6.07
N ILE A 96 13.89 7.12 -4.91
CA ILE A 96 14.55 7.20 -3.61
C ILE A 96 14.95 5.80 -3.14
N GLU A 97 16.25 5.59 -2.94
CA GLU A 97 16.79 4.34 -2.42
C GLU A 97 16.69 4.25 -0.89
N ALA A 98 16.31 3.07 -0.38
CA ALA A 98 16.26 2.76 1.04
C ALA A 98 16.69 1.32 1.30
N ARG A 99 16.95 0.98 2.58
CA ARG A 99 17.32 -0.39 2.97
C ARG A 99 16.12 -1.05 3.66
N PRO A 100 15.80 -2.31 3.33
CA PRO A 100 14.70 -3.03 4.00
C PRO A 100 14.89 -3.14 5.52
N ASP A 101 16.15 -3.27 5.98
CA ASP A 101 16.48 -3.36 7.41
C ASP A 101 16.11 -2.10 8.20
N ASP A 102 16.04 -0.95 7.53
CA ASP A 102 15.69 0.34 8.14
C ASP A 102 14.16 0.53 8.25
N VAL A 103 13.36 -0.34 7.61
CA VAL A 103 11.91 -0.27 7.64
C VAL A 103 11.37 -0.89 8.92
N ARG A 104 10.57 -0.12 9.67
CA ARG A 104 9.79 -0.63 10.80
C ARG A 104 8.30 -0.47 10.54
N LEU A 105 7.49 -1.38 11.06
CA LEU A 105 6.04 -1.29 10.94
C LEU A 105 5.54 -0.09 11.78
N ALA A 106 4.89 0.86 11.12
CA ALA A 106 4.17 1.95 11.79
C ALA A 106 2.74 1.52 12.11
N ASP A 107 2.04 0.96 11.12
CA ASP A 107 0.65 0.53 11.27
C ASP A 107 0.29 -0.57 10.25
N ALA A 108 -0.82 -1.27 10.53
CA ALA A 108 -1.44 -2.24 9.63
C ALA A 108 -2.95 -2.00 9.59
N LEU A 109 -3.46 -1.47 8.48
CA LEU A 109 -4.86 -1.07 8.34
C LEU A 109 -5.58 -1.93 7.30
N SER A 110 -6.81 -2.31 7.59
CA SER A 110 -7.66 -3.10 6.69
C SER A 110 -8.66 -2.21 5.97
N SER A 111 -8.71 -2.34 4.65
CA SER A 111 -9.69 -1.66 3.81
C SER A 111 -10.96 -2.51 3.64
N PRO A 112 -12.16 -1.89 3.61
CA PRO A 112 -13.42 -2.61 3.39
C PRO A 112 -13.50 -3.35 2.06
N ASP A 113 -12.72 -2.96 1.06
CA ASP A 113 -12.67 -3.58 -0.27
C ASP A 113 -11.70 -4.78 -0.36
N GLY A 114 -11.11 -5.19 0.77
CA GLY A 114 -10.32 -6.41 0.88
C GLY A 114 -8.83 -6.22 0.65
N HIS A 115 -8.26 -5.08 1.04
CA HIS A 115 -6.82 -4.87 1.10
C HIS A 115 -6.35 -4.81 2.55
N LEU A 116 -5.11 -5.25 2.80
CA LEU A 116 -4.38 -5.08 4.06
C LEU A 116 -3.14 -4.23 3.78
N LEU A 117 -3.15 -2.98 4.24
CA LEU A 117 -2.05 -2.05 4.03
C LEU A 117 -1.07 -2.14 5.21
N LEU A 118 0.20 -2.36 4.90
CA LEU A 118 1.33 -2.34 5.85
C LEU A 118 2.10 -1.04 5.65
N PHE A 119 2.03 -0.14 6.62
CA PHE A 119 2.74 1.14 6.58
C PHE A 119 4.13 0.99 7.17
N GLY A 120 5.14 1.03 6.31
CA GLY A 120 6.55 0.97 6.67
C GLY A 120 7.13 2.35 6.92
N LEU A 121 7.51 2.65 8.17
CA LEU A 121 8.19 3.89 8.52
C LEU A 121 9.69 3.74 8.31
N LEU A 122 10.25 4.68 7.59
CA LEU A 122 11.68 4.82 7.28
C LEU A 122 12.31 5.90 8.16
N PRO A 123 13.63 5.86 8.39
CA PRO A 123 14.35 6.92 9.05
C PRO A 123 14.21 8.26 8.33
N GLU A 124 14.08 9.34 9.09
CA GLU A 124 14.05 10.70 8.58
C GLU A 124 15.33 11.03 7.79
N ARG A 125 15.17 11.80 6.70
CA ARG A 125 16.28 12.26 5.84
C ARG A 125 16.18 13.75 5.56
N PRO A 126 17.31 14.46 5.36
CA PRO A 126 17.26 15.83 4.85
C PRO A 126 16.83 15.85 3.38
N ALA A 127 16.07 16.86 2.97
CA ALA A 127 15.61 17.02 1.57
C ALA A 127 16.79 17.05 0.58
N ALA A 128 17.94 17.60 0.98
CA ALA A 128 19.14 17.61 0.14
C ALA A 128 19.74 16.23 -0.16
N ALA A 129 19.32 15.18 0.57
CA ALA A 129 19.75 13.81 0.32
C ALA A 129 18.81 13.05 -0.64
N LEU A 130 17.71 13.65 -1.07
CA LEU A 130 16.80 13.05 -2.03
C LEU A 130 17.28 13.27 -3.47
N PRO A 131 17.03 12.32 -4.38
CA PRO A 131 17.23 12.54 -5.80
C PRO A 131 16.27 13.65 -6.31
N PRO A 132 16.57 14.30 -7.44
CA PRO A 132 15.60 15.17 -8.07
C PRO A 132 14.29 14.42 -8.36
N SER A 133 13.16 15.07 -8.08
CA SER A 133 11.84 14.52 -8.44
C SER A 133 11.74 14.40 -9.97
N ALA A 134 11.39 13.24 -10.45
CA ALA A 134 11.23 12.94 -11.88
C ALA A 134 9.97 12.08 -12.09
N PRO A 135 9.30 12.23 -13.23
CA PRO A 135 8.15 11.40 -13.56
C PRO A 135 8.57 9.96 -13.80
N THR A 136 7.67 9.03 -13.48
CA THR A 136 7.75 7.60 -13.80
C THR A 136 6.51 7.20 -14.62
N ASP A 137 6.35 5.93 -14.92
CA ASP A 137 5.16 5.44 -15.64
C ASP A 137 3.87 5.64 -14.84
N GLU A 138 3.96 5.69 -13.50
CA GLU A 138 2.82 5.74 -12.59
C GLU A 138 2.67 7.05 -11.83
N THR A 139 3.69 7.93 -11.86
CA THR A 139 3.69 9.19 -11.10
C THR A 139 4.27 10.35 -11.87
N THR A 140 3.85 11.59 -11.56
CA THR A 140 4.53 12.80 -12.07
C THR A 140 5.80 13.13 -11.30
N GLY A 141 6.19 12.29 -10.35
CA GLY A 141 7.28 12.49 -9.42
C GLY A 141 6.81 12.67 -7.97
N HIS A 142 7.77 12.94 -7.07
CA HIS A 142 7.50 13.09 -5.64
C HIS A 142 7.53 14.54 -5.19
N THR A 143 6.82 14.83 -4.09
CA THR A 143 6.82 16.11 -3.36
C THR A 143 6.70 15.86 -1.87
N LEU A 144 6.71 16.93 -1.06
CA LEU A 144 6.56 16.82 0.40
C LEU A 144 5.18 17.30 0.85
N LEU A 145 4.47 16.43 1.54
CA LEU A 145 3.29 16.76 2.32
C LEU A 145 3.76 17.37 3.65
N ARG A 146 3.60 18.69 3.84
CA ARG A 146 4.13 19.42 5.01
C ARG A 146 3.11 19.64 6.12
N ALA A 147 1.87 19.27 5.91
CA ALA A 147 0.78 19.37 6.88
C ALA A 147 -0.29 18.30 6.54
N PRO A 148 -1.13 17.91 7.51
CA PRO A 148 -2.26 17.03 7.24
C PRO A 148 -3.10 17.53 6.06
N ALA A 149 -3.37 16.64 5.10
CA ALA A 149 -4.25 16.92 3.96
C ALA A 149 -4.85 15.61 3.43
N PRO A 150 -6.02 15.66 2.80
CA PRO A 150 -6.62 14.49 2.18
C PRO A 150 -5.71 13.91 1.09
N LEU A 151 -5.48 12.60 1.13
CA LEU A 151 -4.77 11.84 0.12
C LEU A 151 -5.78 11.05 -0.74
N ALA A 152 -5.30 10.51 -1.86
CA ALA A 152 -6.08 9.76 -2.83
C ALA A 152 -6.83 8.56 -2.21
N PHE A 153 -6.25 7.96 -1.18
CA PHE A 153 -6.83 6.82 -0.49
C PHE A 153 -7.09 7.15 0.99
N PRO A 154 -8.28 6.82 1.54
CA PRO A 154 -8.62 7.14 2.93
C PRO A 154 -7.61 6.62 3.96
N LEU A 155 -7.11 5.39 3.80
CA LEU A 155 -6.13 4.82 4.72
C LEU A 155 -4.74 5.48 4.62
N HIS A 156 -4.37 6.05 3.46
CA HIS A 156 -3.16 6.88 3.34
C HIS A 156 -3.34 8.20 4.10
N THR A 157 -4.53 8.81 4.04
CA THR A 157 -4.85 9.99 4.85
C THR A 157 -4.76 9.68 6.33
N GLU A 158 -5.36 8.57 6.78
CA GLU A 158 -5.36 8.14 8.18
C GLU A 158 -3.92 7.92 8.70
N ALA A 159 -3.07 7.24 7.93
CA ALA A 159 -1.68 7.00 8.29
C ALA A 159 -0.85 8.31 8.31
N ALA A 160 -1.05 9.19 7.33
CA ALA A 160 -0.38 10.49 7.30
C ALA A 160 -0.78 11.37 8.51
N ASP A 161 -2.07 11.45 8.81
CA ASP A 161 -2.60 12.19 9.97
C ASP A 161 -2.05 11.60 11.29
N ALA A 162 -1.93 10.27 11.38
CA ALA A 162 -1.34 9.59 12.52
C ALA A 162 0.13 9.99 12.72
N TRP A 163 0.88 10.04 11.61
CA TRP A 163 2.28 10.46 11.64
C TRP A 163 2.42 11.92 12.08
N PHE A 164 1.65 12.86 11.50
CA PHE A 164 1.66 14.28 11.90
C PHE A 164 1.23 14.49 13.36
N ALA A 165 0.37 13.62 13.88
CA ALA A 165 -0.02 13.62 15.28
C ALA A 165 1.03 12.99 16.23
N GLY A 166 2.20 12.54 15.71
CA GLY A 166 3.27 11.93 16.50
C GLY A 166 2.94 10.54 17.03
N ARG A 167 2.01 9.79 16.39
CA ARG A 167 1.63 8.45 16.84
C ARG A 167 2.61 7.35 16.43
N TYR A 168 3.46 7.59 15.44
CA TYR A 168 4.47 6.64 14.97
C TYR A 168 5.87 7.09 15.44
N HIS A 169 6.37 6.45 16.48
CA HIS A 169 7.69 6.73 17.10
C HIS A 169 8.76 5.73 16.67
#